data_5e16cc8e38ea5d0f2d6927e6226d134a
#
_entry.id   5e16cc8e38ea5d0f2d6927e6226d134a
#
_cell.length_a   1.000
_cell.length_b   1.000
_cell.length_c   1.000
_cell.angle_alpha   90.00
_cell.angle_beta   90.00
_cell.angle_gamma   90.00
#
_symmetry.space_group_name_H-M   'P 1'
#
loop_
_entity.id
_entity.type
_entity.pdbx_description
1 polymer ?
#
loop_
_entity_poly.entity_id
_entity_poly.type
_entity_poly.pdbx_seq_one_letter_code
_entity_poly.pdbx_strand_id
1 'polypeptide(L)'
;MDLKSKIILIYGPTASGKSKFAIKLAKKIKGEIINADSIQVYKELKILSARPLRKDFQNIKHHLYGFQNVKKKFSTGDWLKLVNQKLLDLKKRKKIPILVGGTGLYFKALTEGLADIPNIPIRFREQARSLHSKLGSKNFYFKLTKIDPLVKNRINPLDTQRSIRAYEVKMFTKKSIYEFFKNTKSNYEKKDFYKIYIDFPREEIV
;
A
#
# COMPACT_ATOMS: atom_id res chain seq x y z
N MET A 1 15.78 23.72 6.74
CA MET A 1 15.16 22.79 5.77
C MET A 1 13.68 23.12 5.71
N ASP A 2 13.18 23.50 4.55
CA ASP A 2 11.75 23.85 4.40
C ASP A 2 10.92 22.57 4.23
N LEU A 3 10.17 22.20 5.28
CA LEU A 3 9.25 21.05 5.26
C LEU A 3 7.85 21.42 4.75
N LYS A 4 7.56 22.70 4.51
CA LYS A 4 6.21 23.16 4.17
C LYS A 4 5.69 22.61 2.84
N SER A 5 6.60 22.27 1.93
CA SER A 5 6.27 21.69 0.62
C SER A 5 6.41 20.16 0.55
N LYS A 6 6.77 19.49 1.65
CA LYS A 6 7.11 18.07 1.67
C LYS A 6 5.97 17.19 2.16
N ILE A 7 5.93 15.98 1.63
CA ILE A 7 5.13 14.87 2.13
C ILE A 7 6.06 14.01 3.01
N ILE A 8 5.77 13.94 4.31
CA ILE A 8 6.60 13.18 5.24
C ILE A 8 6.12 11.73 5.28
N LEU A 9 7.03 10.79 5.08
CA LEU A 9 6.77 9.35 5.12
C LEU A 9 7.48 8.76 6.33
N ILE A 10 6.72 8.20 7.29
CA ILE A 10 7.24 7.53 8.49
C ILE A 10 6.91 6.05 8.37
N TYR A 11 7.93 5.22 8.26
CA TYR A 11 7.79 3.77 8.09
C TYR A 11 8.79 3.00 8.94
N GLY A 12 8.54 1.72 9.13
CA GLY A 12 9.34 0.82 9.98
C GLY A 12 8.51 -0.36 10.48
N PRO A 13 9.08 -1.26 11.30
CA PRO A 13 8.39 -2.46 11.78
C PRO A 13 7.19 -2.12 12.67
N THR A 14 6.27 -3.06 12.84
CA THR A 14 5.14 -2.93 13.77
C THR A 14 5.70 -2.78 15.20
N ALA A 15 4.98 -2.05 16.05
CA ALA A 15 5.38 -1.74 17.43
C ALA A 15 6.65 -0.87 17.62
N SER A 16 7.29 -0.37 16.55
CA SER A 16 8.50 0.48 16.63
C SER A 16 8.27 1.92 17.09
N GLY A 17 7.10 2.27 17.63
CA GLY A 17 6.83 3.63 18.12
C GLY A 17 6.49 4.67 17.06
N LYS A 18 6.32 4.30 15.77
CA LYS A 18 5.99 5.21 14.64
C LYS A 18 4.88 6.21 14.96
N SER A 19 3.76 5.73 15.50
CA SER A 19 2.58 6.57 15.78
C SER A 19 2.89 7.64 16.85
N LYS A 20 3.62 7.26 17.89
CA LYS A 20 4.05 8.18 18.96
C LYS A 20 4.98 9.27 18.42
N PHE A 21 5.95 8.87 17.59
CA PHE A 21 6.87 9.79 16.92
C PHE A 21 6.11 10.73 15.97
N ALA A 22 5.20 10.20 15.15
CA ALA A 22 4.41 10.99 14.21
C ALA A 22 3.55 12.06 14.89
N ILE A 23 2.93 11.74 16.03
CA ILE A 23 2.15 12.71 16.82
C ILE A 23 3.05 13.83 17.36
N LYS A 24 4.23 13.49 17.91
CA LYS A 24 5.21 14.48 18.37
C LYS A 24 5.65 15.40 17.23
N LEU A 25 5.95 14.82 16.08
CA LEU A 25 6.34 15.59 14.89
C LEU A 25 5.18 16.48 14.41
N ALA A 26 3.97 15.92 14.28
CA ALA A 26 2.79 16.66 13.82
C ALA A 26 2.50 17.91 14.68
N LYS A 27 2.65 17.81 16.00
CA LYS A 27 2.54 18.97 16.92
C LYS A 27 3.55 20.06 16.58
N LYS A 28 4.83 19.69 16.38
CA LYS A 28 5.91 20.65 16.13
C LYS A 28 5.74 21.39 14.80
N ILE A 29 5.29 20.68 13.76
CA ILE A 29 5.23 21.26 12.39
C ILE A 29 3.80 21.62 11.94
N LYS A 30 2.81 21.55 12.84
CA LYS A 30 1.37 21.77 12.54
C LYS A 30 0.86 20.87 11.40
N GLY A 31 1.35 19.61 11.38
CA GLY A 31 0.99 18.58 10.38
C GLY A 31 -0.28 17.82 10.75
N GLU A 32 -0.78 17.03 9.79
CA GLU A 32 -1.88 16.08 9.98
C GLU A 32 -1.43 14.68 9.54
N ILE A 33 -1.92 13.64 10.22
CA ILE A 33 -1.48 12.26 10.03
C ILE A 33 -2.42 11.54 9.06
N ILE A 34 -1.84 10.79 8.11
CA ILE A 34 -2.55 9.92 7.17
C ILE A 34 -2.07 8.49 7.38
N ASN A 35 -2.99 7.56 7.52
CA ASN A 35 -2.69 6.13 7.66
C ASN A 35 -2.11 5.53 6.38
N ALA A 36 -0.97 4.84 6.51
CA ALA A 36 -0.34 4.02 5.47
C ALA A 36 -0.17 2.56 5.90
N ASP A 37 -1.14 2.03 6.65
CA ASP A 37 -1.23 0.63 7.05
C ASP A 37 -2.50 0.00 6.50
N SER A 38 -2.37 -1.11 5.77
CA SER A 38 -3.47 -1.76 5.06
C SER A 38 -4.48 -2.46 5.97
N ILE A 39 -4.12 -2.72 7.23
CA ILE A 39 -5.03 -3.36 8.19
C ILE A 39 -5.75 -2.31 9.04
N GLN A 40 -5.10 -1.20 9.36
CA GLN A 40 -5.68 -0.13 10.16
C GLN A 40 -6.80 0.66 9.45
N VAL A 41 -7.03 0.44 8.16
CA VAL A 41 -8.15 1.02 7.40
C VAL A 41 -9.50 0.44 7.84
N TYR A 42 -9.54 -0.80 8.34
CA TYR A 42 -10.78 -1.50 8.64
C TYR A 42 -11.34 -1.13 10.01
N LYS A 43 -12.66 -0.89 10.07
CA LYS A 43 -13.37 -0.49 11.31
C LYS A 43 -13.27 -1.56 12.38
N GLU A 44 -13.48 -2.79 11.99
CA GLU A 44 -13.65 -3.95 12.87
C GLU A 44 -12.31 -4.44 13.46
N LEU A 45 -11.18 -4.20 12.77
CA LEU A 45 -9.87 -4.71 13.16
C LEU A 45 -9.09 -3.77 14.09
N LYS A 46 -9.77 -3.10 15.01
CA LYS A 46 -9.17 -2.07 15.87
C LYS A 46 -8.08 -2.62 16.78
N ILE A 47 -8.33 -3.72 17.47
CA ILE A 47 -7.40 -4.34 18.43
C ILE A 47 -6.29 -5.07 17.67
N LEU A 48 -6.65 -5.95 16.73
CA LEU A 48 -5.71 -6.77 15.97
C LEU A 48 -4.69 -5.96 15.17
N SER A 49 -5.04 -4.74 14.75
CA SER A 49 -4.16 -3.86 13.99
C SER A 49 -3.35 -2.90 14.86
N ALA A 50 -3.51 -2.94 16.17
CA ALA A 50 -2.94 -1.96 17.09
C ALA A 50 -3.22 -0.51 16.63
N ARG A 51 -4.41 -0.27 16.06
CA ARG A 51 -4.82 1.04 15.57
C ARG A 51 -4.91 2.04 16.72
N PRO A 52 -4.28 3.24 16.61
CA PRO A 52 -4.34 4.23 17.67
C PRO A 52 -5.78 4.63 17.98
N LEU A 53 -6.08 4.83 19.25
CA LEU A 53 -7.39 5.25 19.74
C LEU A 53 -7.56 6.76 19.57
N ARG A 54 -8.80 7.25 19.50
CA ARG A 54 -9.06 8.69 19.40
C ARG A 54 -8.45 9.49 20.55
N LYS A 55 -8.41 8.93 21.77
CA LYS A 55 -7.76 9.55 22.93
C LYS A 55 -6.25 9.76 22.74
N ASP A 56 -5.62 8.92 21.91
CA ASP A 56 -4.18 8.97 21.65
C ASP A 56 -3.84 10.02 20.57
N PHE A 57 -4.84 10.57 19.86
CA PHE A 57 -4.63 11.53 18.78
C PHE A 57 -4.13 12.90 19.24
N GLN A 58 -4.27 13.24 20.52
CA GLN A 58 -3.75 14.45 21.14
C GLN A 58 -4.06 15.74 20.32
N ASN A 59 -5.31 15.89 19.86
CA ASN A 59 -5.80 16.97 19.02
C ASN A 59 -5.19 17.08 17.61
N ILE A 60 -4.39 16.09 17.18
CA ILE A 60 -3.92 15.99 15.81
C ILE A 60 -4.98 15.29 14.96
N LYS A 61 -5.30 15.85 13.80
CA LYS A 61 -6.20 15.20 12.85
C LYS A 61 -5.54 13.98 12.23
N HIS A 62 -6.24 12.85 12.30
CA HIS A 62 -5.83 11.56 11.74
C HIS A 62 -6.82 11.15 10.65
N HIS A 63 -6.30 10.76 9.49
CA HIS A 63 -7.05 10.42 8.30
C HIS A 63 -6.84 8.97 7.92
N LEU A 64 -7.85 8.36 7.30
CA LEU A 64 -7.85 7.01 6.74
C LEU A 64 -7.62 5.90 7.78
N TYR A 65 -8.05 6.11 9.01
CA TYR A 65 -8.09 5.10 10.06
C TYR A 65 -9.53 4.58 10.26
N GLY A 66 -9.73 3.26 10.21
CA GLY A 66 -10.96 2.61 10.59
C GLY A 66 -12.22 3.12 9.88
N PHE A 67 -12.15 3.36 8.59
CA PHE A 67 -13.28 3.86 7.80
C PHE A 67 -13.90 2.77 6.91
N GLN A 68 -13.13 1.72 6.57
CA GLN A 68 -13.54 0.66 5.66
C GLN A 68 -14.19 -0.50 6.43
N ASN A 69 -15.24 -1.09 5.85
CA ASN A 69 -15.85 -2.32 6.37
C ASN A 69 -15.03 -3.53 5.89
N VAL A 70 -14.75 -4.49 6.78
CA VAL A 70 -13.94 -5.69 6.48
C VAL A 70 -14.56 -6.59 5.40
N LYS A 71 -15.89 -6.57 5.25
CA LYS A 71 -16.60 -7.32 4.20
C LYS A 71 -16.41 -6.74 2.80
N LYS A 72 -15.97 -5.49 2.70
CA LYS A 72 -15.74 -4.81 1.41
C LYS A 72 -14.28 -4.88 1.03
N LYS A 73 -14.01 -5.27 -0.21
CA LYS A 73 -12.64 -5.24 -0.76
C LYS A 73 -12.11 -3.81 -0.77
N PHE A 74 -10.84 -3.66 -0.39
CA PHE A 74 -10.14 -2.40 -0.42
C PHE A 74 -8.73 -2.63 -0.97
N SER A 75 -8.41 -2.03 -2.08
CA SER A 75 -7.16 -2.23 -2.81
C SER A 75 -6.16 -1.10 -2.54
N THR A 76 -4.90 -1.34 -2.92
CA THR A 76 -3.87 -0.29 -2.95
C THR A 76 -4.25 0.88 -3.86
N GLY A 77 -4.95 0.61 -4.96
CA GLY A 77 -5.47 1.66 -5.86
C GLY A 77 -6.52 2.54 -5.17
N ASP A 78 -7.45 1.94 -4.42
CA ASP A 78 -8.44 2.69 -3.65
C ASP A 78 -7.76 3.57 -2.59
N TRP A 79 -6.77 3.00 -1.88
CA TRP A 79 -5.98 3.76 -0.91
C TRP A 79 -5.25 4.94 -1.56
N LEU A 80 -4.57 4.71 -2.68
CA LEU A 80 -3.81 5.75 -3.39
C LEU A 80 -4.73 6.90 -3.85
N LYS A 81 -5.92 6.58 -4.36
CA LYS A 81 -6.92 7.58 -4.75
C LYS A 81 -7.32 8.44 -3.55
N LEU A 82 -7.65 7.83 -2.40
CA LEU A 82 -8.03 8.56 -1.19
C LEU A 82 -6.89 9.40 -0.63
N VAL A 83 -5.66 8.88 -0.64
CA VAL A 83 -4.47 9.61 -0.19
C VAL A 83 -4.23 10.82 -1.06
N ASN A 84 -4.29 10.69 -2.39
CA ASN A 84 -4.10 11.81 -3.30
C ASN A 84 -5.14 12.92 -3.07
N GLN A 85 -6.41 12.57 -2.87
CA GLN A 85 -7.45 13.52 -2.50
C GLN A 85 -7.13 14.23 -1.18
N LYS A 86 -6.64 13.49 -0.20
CA LYS A 86 -6.29 14.04 1.11
C LYS A 86 -5.05 14.94 1.06
N LEU A 87 -4.05 14.58 0.25
CA LEU A 87 -2.86 15.41 0.03
C LEU A 87 -3.22 16.75 -0.63
N LEU A 88 -4.13 16.75 -1.61
CA LEU A 88 -4.65 17.97 -2.22
C LEU A 88 -5.41 18.87 -1.23
N ASP A 89 -6.27 18.28 -0.37
CA ASP A 89 -6.97 19.00 0.69
C ASP A 89 -6.00 19.64 1.68
N LEU A 90 -5.01 18.87 2.15
CA LEU A 90 -4.00 19.37 3.09
C LEU A 90 -3.17 20.52 2.49
N LYS A 91 -2.79 20.39 1.20
CA LYS A 91 -2.08 21.46 0.48
C LYS A 91 -2.87 22.75 0.44
N LYS A 92 -4.19 22.67 0.12
CA LYS A 92 -5.09 23.86 0.13
C LYS A 92 -5.15 24.51 1.51
N ARG A 93 -5.15 23.72 2.58
CA ARG A 93 -5.18 24.19 3.97
C ARG A 93 -3.81 24.55 4.55
N LYS A 94 -2.74 24.50 3.73
CA LYS A 94 -1.34 24.74 4.14
C LYS A 94 -0.92 23.87 5.34
N LYS A 95 -1.40 22.59 5.37
CA LYS A 95 -1.04 21.61 6.38
C LYS A 95 -0.02 20.63 5.83
N ILE A 96 0.94 20.24 6.65
CA ILE A 96 2.00 19.29 6.26
C ILE A 96 1.46 17.87 6.41
N PRO A 97 1.42 17.06 5.32
CA PRO A 97 0.97 15.69 5.40
C PRO A 97 2.07 14.76 5.97
N ILE A 98 1.69 13.91 6.92
CA ILE A 98 2.57 12.92 7.53
C ILE A 98 1.92 11.54 7.34
N LEU A 99 2.46 10.74 6.42
CA LEU A 99 2.00 9.36 6.20
C LEU A 99 2.72 8.43 7.17
N VAL A 100 1.96 7.60 7.89
CA VAL A 100 2.50 6.70 8.91
C VAL A 100 1.97 5.29 8.71
N GLY A 101 2.86 4.32 8.62
CA GLY A 101 2.43 2.92 8.49
C GLY A 101 3.57 1.93 8.25
N GLY A 102 3.17 0.66 8.06
CA GLY A 102 4.08 -0.46 7.78
C GLY A 102 3.88 -1.08 6.39
N THR A 103 2.90 -0.61 5.59
CA THR A 103 2.57 -1.23 4.31
C THR A 103 3.47 -0.70 3.19
N GLY A 104 4.56 -1.41 2.91
CA GLY A 104 5.54 -1.01 1.88
C GLY A 104 4.92 -0.78 0.50
N LEU A 105 3.90 -1.59 0.12
CA LEU A 105 3.19 -1.42 -1.15
C LEU A 105 2.46 -0.07 -1.26
N TYR A 106 1.94 0.46 -0.15
CA TYR A 106 1.31 1.78 -0.12
C TYR A 106 2.32 2.89 -0.39
N PHE A 107 3.46 2.85 0.31
CA PHE A 107 4.53 3.81 0.07
C PHE A 107 5.08 3.71 -1.35
N LYS A 108 5.30 2.49 -1.86
CA LYS A 108 5.74 2.28 -3.23
C LYS A 108 4.74 2.85 -4.24
N ALA A 109 3.45 2.56 -4.08
CA ALA A 109 2.40 3.09 -4.95
C ALA A 109 2.36 4.62 -4.97
N LEU A 110 2.60 5.26 -3.83
CA LEU A 110 2.64 6.74 -3.76
C LEU A 110 3.90 7.31 -4.39
N THR A 111 5.07 6.72 -4.13
CA THR A 111 6.37 7.29 -4.56
C THR A 111 6.79 6.90 -5.97
N GLU A 112 6.36 5.75 -6.46
CA GLU A 112 6.73 5.22 -7.78
C GLU A 112 5.53 5.11 -8.73
N GLY A 113 4.31 5.22 -8.18
CA GLY A 113 3.07 5.02 -8.91
C GLY A 113 2.53 3.60 -8.82
N LEU A 114 1.36 3.42 -9.38
CA LEU A 114 0.69 2.11 -9.49
C LEU A 114 0.37 1.86 -10.96
N ALA A 115 0.64 0.64 -11.43
CA ALA A 115 0.36 0.25 -12.80
C ALA A 115 -1.15 0.36 -13.11
N ASP A 116 -1.47 1.00 -14.21
CA ASP A 116 -2.85 1.16 -14.68
C ASP A 116 -3.31 -0.13 -15.39
N ILE A 117 -3.64 -1.14 -14.59
CA ILE A 117 -4.17 -2.41 -15.06
C ILE A 117 -5.70 -2.32 -15.09
N PRO A 118 -6.35 -2.61 -16.23
CA PRO A 118 -7.80 -2.58 -16.34
C PRO A 118 -8.49 -3.42 -15.25
N ASN A 119 -9.72 -3.06 -14.90
CA ASN A 119 -10.50 -3.85 -13.95
C ASN A 119 -10.82 -5.23 -14.56
N ILE A 120 -10.22 -6.28 -13.98
CA ILE A 120 -10.38 -7.66 -14.46
C ILE A 120 -11.72 -8.20 -13.96
N PRO A 121 -12.61 -8.66 -14.85
CA PRO A 121 -13.88 -9.26 -14.47
C PRO A 121 -13.70 -10.46 -13.54
N ILE A 122 -14.66 -10.64 -12.63
CA ILE A 122 -14.60 -11.68 -11.59
C ILE A 122 -14.41 -13.09 -12.17
N ARG A 123 -15.01 -13.38 -13.31
CA ARG A 123 -14.87 -14.67 -14.00
C ARG A 123 -13.41 -15.07 -14.26
N PHE A 124 -12.55 -14.14 -14.69
CA PHE A 124 -11.11 -14.43 -14.91
C PHE A 124 -10.39 -14.72 -13.60
N ARG A 125 -10.77 -14.05 -12.51
CA ARG A 125 -10.19 -14.29 -11.18
C ARG A 125 -10.58 -15.67 -10.64
N GLU A 126 -11.83 -16.06 -10.82
CA GLU A 126 -12.34 -17.36 -10.40
C GLU A 126 -11.71 -18.49 -11.22
N GLN A 127 -11.61 -18.32 -12.53
CA GLN A 127 -10.91 -19.27 -13.41
C GLN A 127 -9.45 -19.47 -13.01
N ALA A 128 -8.72 -18.38 -12.76
CA ALA A 128 -7.32 -18.44 -12.35
C ALA A 128 -7.16 -19.19 -11.00
N ARG A 129 -8.01 -18.89 -10.02
CA ARG A 129 -8.00 -19.57 -8.71
C ARG A 129 -8.36 -21.03 -8.80
N SER A 130 -9.41 -21.37 -9.55
CA SER A 130 -9.83 -22.77 -9.78
C SER A 130 -8.72 -23.56 -10.47
N LEU A 131 -8.10 -22.97 -11.49
CA LEU A 131 -6.98 -23.61 -12.18
C LEU A 131 -5.77 -23.80 -11.25
N HIS A 132 -5.43 -22.79 -10.44
CA HIS A 132 -4.36 -22.91 -9.45
C HIS A 132 -4.65 -24.00 -8.42
N SER A 133 -5.89 -24.08 -7.92
CA SER A 133 -6.31 -25.13 -6.96
C SER A 133 -6.17 -26.53 -7.55
N LYS A 134 -6.48 -26.71 -8.85
CA LYS A 134 -6.35 -28.00 -9.54
C LYS A 134 -4.90 -28.41 -9.80
N LEU A 135 -4.03 -27.48 -10.17
CA LEU A 135 -2.67 -27.77 -10.62
C LEU A 135 -1.62 -27.71 -9.50
N GLY A 136 -1.91 -27.01 -8.41
CA GLY A 136 -0.92 -26.62 -7.41
C GLY A 136 0.07 -25.56 -7.91
N SER A 137 0.82 -24.94 -6.99
CA SER A 137 1.64 -23.77 -7.29
C SER A 137 2.68 -24.00 -8.39
N LYS A 138 3.45 -25.10 -8.33
CA LYS A 138 4.53 -25.38 -9.30
C LYS A 138 4.00 -25.57 -10.73
N ASN A 139 2.99 -26.42 -10.92
CA ASN A 139 2.44 -26.69 -12.24
C ASN A 139 1.69 -25.47 -12.80
N PHE A 140 1.00 -24.70 -11.94
CA PHE A 140 0.37 -23.46 -12.33
C PHE A 140 1.40 -22.43 -12.80
N TYR A 141 2.52 -22.26 -12.07
CA TYR A 141 3.62 -21.39 -12.49
C TYR A 141 4.23 -21.83 -13.82
N PHE A 142 4.45 -23.13 -14.02
CA PHE A 142 4.93 -23.65 -15.29
C PHE A 142 3.98 -23.32 -16.45
N LYS A 143 2.67 -23.48 -16.24
CA LYS A 143 1.66 -23.08 -17.23
C LYS A 143 1.69 -21.59 -17.50
N LEU A 144 1.83 -20.77 -16.46
CA LEU A 144 1.93 -19.32 -16.56
C LEU A 144 3.15 -18.90 -17.39
N THR A 145 4.32 -19.50 -17.16
CA THR A 145 5.55 -19.16 -17.91
C THR A 145 5.48 -19.53 -19.40
N LYS A 146 4.67 -20.52 -19.76
CA LYS A 146 4.41 -20.86 -21.19
C LYS A 146 3.61 -19.75 -21.90
N ILE A 147 2.64 -19.15 -21.23
CA ILE A 147 1.78 -18.11 -21.83
C ILE A 147 2.31 -16.69 -21.64
N ASP A 148 3.16 -16.50 -20.63
CA ASP A 148 3.80 -15.23 -20.32
C ASP A 148 5.28 -15.45 -19.92
N PRO A 149 6.20 -15.54 -20.88
CA PRO A 149 7.62 -15.77 -20.60
C PRO A 149 8.27 -14.67 -19.75
N LEU A 150 7.69 -13.46 -19.70
CA LEU A 150 8.23 -12.34 -18.92
C LEU A 150 8.14 -12.57 -17.40
N VAL A 151 7.35 -13.53 -16.94
CA VAL A 151 7.26 -13.87 -15.51
C VAL A 151 8.40 -14.78 -15.03
N LYS A 152 9.08 -15.46 -15.98
CA LYS A 152 10.20 -16.36 -15.66
C LYS A 152 11.29 -15.59 -14.92
N ASN A 153 11.79 -16.16 -13.81
CA ASN A 153 12.79 -15.57 -12.92
C ASN A 153 12.38 -14.27 -12.20
N ARG A 154 11.12 -13.80 -12.36
CA ARG A 154 10.60 -12.59 -11.71
C ARG A 154 9.57 -12.90 -10.62
N ILE A 155 8.94 -14.07 -10.70
CA ILE A 155 7.99 -14.56 -9.70
C ILE A 155 8.55 -15.88 -9.15
N ASN A 156 8.56 -16.01 -7.82
CA ASN A 156 8.88 -17.30 -7.20
C ASN A 156 7.77 -18.31 -7.56
N PRO A 157 8.12 -19.54 -8.02
CA PRO A 157 7.13 -20.58 -8.35
C PRO A 157 6.14 -20.93 -7.23
N LEU A 158 6.50 -20.66 -5.98
CA LEU A 158 5.64 -20.87 -4.81
C LEU A 158 4.82 -19.62 -4.42
N ASP A 159 5.05 -18.46 -5.06
CA ASP A 159 4.27 -17.25 -4.80
C ASP A 159 2.93 -17.34 -5.54
N THR A 160 1.98 -17.95 -4.88
CA THR A 160 0.60 -18.15 -5.35
C THR A 160 -0.07 -16.84 -5.75
N GLN A 161 0.04 -15.83 -4.91
CA GLN A 161 -0.69 -14.55 -5.11
C GLN A 161 -0.20 -13.82 -6.36
N ARG A 162 1.13 -13.71 -6.53
CA ARG A 162 1.71 -13.06 -7.71
C ARG A 162 1.48 -13.86 -8.98
N SER A 163 1.58 -15.20 -8.91
CA SER A 163 1.33 -16.07 -10.05
C SER A 163 -0.12 -15.98 -10.53
N ILE A 164 -1.10 -16.06 -9.62
CA ILE A 164 -2.52 -15.90 -9.97
C ILE A 164 -2.76 -14.52 -10.57
N ARG A 165 -2.22 -13.45 -9.96
CA ARG A 165 -2.41 -12.10 -10.48
C ARG A 165 -1.81 -11.90 -11.87
N ALA A 166 -0.62 -12.42 -12.14
CA ALA A 166 -0.02 -12.35 -13.47
C ALA A 166 -0.86 -13.12 -14.52
N TYR A 167 -1.36 -14.29 -14.14
CA TYR A 167 -2.24 -15.09 -15.01
C TYR A 167 -3.54 -14.36 -15.33
N GLU A 168 -4.23 -13.79 -14.34
CA GLU A 168 -5.46 -12.98 -14.52
C GLU A 168 -5.25 -11.87 -15.54
N VAL A 169 -4.15 -11.09 -15.36
CA VAL A 169 -3.80 -9.97 -16.21
C VAL A 169 -3.54 -10.46 -17.64
N LYS A 170 -2.72 -11.50 -17.82
CA LYS A 170 -2.37 -12.05 -19.13
C LYS A 170 -3.59 -12.58 -19.87
N MET A 171 -4.46 -13.30 -19.17
CA MET A 171 -5.66 -13.90 -19.79
C MET A 171 -6.66 -12.82 -20.24
N PHE A 172 -6.84 -11.78 -19.45
CA PHE A 172 -7.79 -10.72 -19.78
C PHE A 172 -7.24 -9.73 -20.80
N THR A 173 -6.01 -9.22 -20.58
CA THR A 173 -5.45 -8.12 -21.38
C THR A 173 -4.59 -8.58 -22.56
N LYS A 174 -4.22 -9.86 -22.62
CA LYS A 174 -3.22 -10.44 -23.54
C LYS A 174 -1.80 -9.89 -23.34
N LYS A 175 -1.60 -8.91 -22.45
CA LYS A 175 -0.32 -8.32 -22.10
C LYS A 175 0.23 -8.92 -20.80
N SER A 176 1.55 -8.92 -20.66
CA SER A 176 2.16 -9.26 -19.38
C SER A 176 1.90 -8.18 -18.33
N ILE A 177 1.78 -8.58 -17.06
CA ILE A 177 1.73 -7.62 -15.95
C ILE A 177 2.99 -6.73 -15.91
N TYR A 178 4.12 -7.23 -16.37
CA TYR A 178 5.39 -6.49 -16.43
C TYR A 178 5.43 -5.41 -17.52
N GLU A 179 4.59 -5.53 -18.54
CA GLU A 179 4.44 -4.46 -19.53
C GLU A 179 3.72 -3.25 -18.93
N PHE A 180 2.72 -3.49 -18.06
CA PHE A 180 2.06 -2.41 -17.32
C PHE A 180 3.01 -1.74 -16.32
N PHE A 181 3.89 -2.52 -15.67
CA PHE A 181 4.85 -1.97 -14.71
C PHE A 181 5.88 -1.02 -15.34
N LYS A 182 6.24 -1.20 -16.62
CA LYS A 182 7.17 -0.30 -17.31
C LYS A 182 6.66 1.14 -17.43
N ASN A 183 5.35 1.31 -17.51
CA ASN A 183 4.71 2.61 -17.73
C ASN A 183 4.16 3.24 -16.44
N THR A 184 4.56 2.71 -15.29
CA THR A 184 4.14 3.23 -13.99
C THR A 184 4.79 4.56 -13.69
N LYS A 185 3.98 5.57 -13.33
CA LYS A 185 4.46 6.90 -12.94
C LYS A 185 3.73 7.38 -11.70
N SER A 186 4.48 7.99 -10.78
CA SER A 186 3.90 8.71 -9.65
C SER A 186 3.46 10.12 -10.06
N ASN A 187 2.47 10.66 -9.35
CA ASN A 187 2.09 12.08 -9.42
C ASN A 187 3.08 13.01 -8.70
N TYR A 188 4.09 12.44 -8.05
CA TYR A 188 5.05 13.14 -7.21
C TYR A 188 6.48 12.80 -7.63
N GLU A 189 7.40 13.73 -7.43
CA GLU A 189 8.83 13.51 -7.62
C GLU A 189 9.52 13.07 -6.32
N LYS A 190 10.72 12.48 -6.42
CA LYS A 190 11.49 12.06 -5.23
C LYS A 190 11.74 13.22 -4.26
N LYS A 191 11.95 14.44 -4.79
CA LYS A 191 12.16 15.65 -4.00
C LYS A 191 10.96 16.08 -3.15
N ASP A 192 9.74 15.63 -3.49
CA ASP A 192 8.52 15.96 -2.75
C ASP A 192 8.41 15.22 -1.42
N PHE A 193 9.20 14.15 -1.24
CA PHE A 193 9.15 13.30 -0.07
C PHE A 193 10.29 13.55 0.90
N TYR A 194 9.94 13.52 2.19
CA TYR A 194 10.90 13.38 3.28
C TYR A 194 10.65 12.04 3.98
N LYS A 195 11.62 11.13 3.88
CA LYS A 195 11.50 9.75 4.35
C LYS A 195 12.17 9.59 5.70
N ILE A 196 11.45 9.04 6.67
CA ILE A 196 11.94 8.73 8.02
C ILE A 196 11.69 7.23 8.25
N TYR A 197 12.76 6.50 8.40
CA TYR A 197 12.70 5.09 8.80
C TYR A 197 12.89 5.03 10.31
N ILE A 198 11.95 4.40 11.02
CA ILE A 198 12.10 4.10 12.44
C ILE A 198 12.66 2.69 12.53
N ASP A 199 13.96 2.63 12.79
CA ASP A 199 14.64 1.38 13.09
C ASP A 199 14.44 1.04 14.57
N PHE A 200 14.09 -0.21 14.82
CA PHE A 200 13.92 -0.72 16.17
C PHE A 200 14.40 -2.18 16.18
N PRO A 201 15.34 -2.55 17.06
CA PRO A 201 15.83 -3.91 17.16
C PRO A 201 14.68 -4.90 17.35
N ARG A 202 14.63 -5.95 16.53
CA ARG A 202 13.54 -6.95 16.61
C ARG A 202 13.46 -7.63 17.98
N GLU A 203 14.58 -7.74 18.63
CA GLU A 203 14.72 -8.35 19.97
C GLU A 203 14.03 -7.53 21.09
N GLU A 204 13.81 -6.24 20.83
CA GLU A 204 13.14 -5.34 21.78
C GLU A 204 11.65 -5.10 21.44
N ILE A 205 11.15 -5.75 20.39
CA ILE A 205 9.72 -5.71 20.01
C ILE A 205 9.00 -6.86 20.72
N VAL A 206 8.48 -6.57 21.90
CA VAL A 206 7.63 -7.48 22.69
C VAL A 206 6.16 -7.13 22.50
#